data_f8825cb8313381be92ffd16f1fff8219
#
_entry.id   f8825cb8313381be92ffd16f1fff8219
#
_cell.length_a   1.000
_cell.length_b   1.000
_cell.length_c   1.000
_cell.angle_alpha   90.00
_cell.angle_beta   90.00
_cell.angle_gamma   90.00
#
_symmetry.space_group_name_H-M   'P 1'
#
loop_
_entity.id
_entity.type
_entity.pdbx_description
1 polymer ?
#
loop_
_entity_poly.entity_id
_entity_poly.type
_entity_poly.pdbx_seq_one_letter_code
_entity_poly.pdbx_strand_id
1 'polypeptide(L)'
;MAIYTRSGTGYVREHGFRHLCWKKRIPKPNGKERILGIPTVSDRIAQGAIKLFMEEKLDPIFHADSYGYRPGKSAHDALKQCAIRCWRYSWILEVDISAFFDHVRHDLVLKALEHHGMPKWVILYCRRWMEAPMQSCENGELITRTRGTPQGGVISPLLANLFLHYAFDLW
;
A
#
# COMPACT_ATOMS: atom_id res chain seq x y z
N MET A 1 -10.39 -10.62 23.43
CA MET A 1 -11.65 -10.83 22.73
C MET A 1 -11.32 -11.59 21.45
N ALA A 2 -11.59 -12.88 21.43
CA ALA A 2 -11.25 -13.74 20.30
C ALA A 2 -12.45 -13.80 19.36
N ILE A 3 -12.28 -13.34 18.13
CA ILE A 3 -13.29 -13.49 17.08
C ILE A 3 -12.98 -14.76 16.33
N TYR A 4 -13.80 -15.78 16.53
CA TYR A 4 -13.78 -17.02 15.79
C TYR A 4 -14.36 -16.82 14.40
N THR A 5 -13.58 -17.00 13.35
CA THR A 5 -14.13 -17.25 12.01
C THR A 5 -13.91 -18.72 11.67
N ARG A 6 -15.04 -19.42 11.50
CA ARG A 6 -15.14 -20.82 11.10
C ARG A 6 -14.95 -20.90 9.58
N SER A 7 -13.75 -21.20 9.13
CA SER A 7 -13.52 -21.82 7.81
C SER A 7 -12.13 -22.46 7.80
N GLY A 8 -12.14 -23.75 7.54
CA GLY A 8 -11.12 -24.76 7.68
C GLY A 8 -9.71 -24.39 7.25
N THR A 9 -8.88 -24.86 8.03
CA THR A 9 -7.50 -25.34 8.03
C THR A 9 -6.72 -24.68 9.16
N GLY A 10 -6.40 -25.52 10.17
CA GLY A 10 -5.75 -25.12 11.40
C GLY A 10 -4.34 -24.58 11.18
N TYR A 11 -4.21 -23.27 11.38
CA TYR A 11 -2.97 -22.62 11.72
C TYR A 11 -3.27 -21.49 12.73
N VAL A 12 -3.78 -21.86 13.86
CA VAL A 12 -3.81 -21.02 15.05
C VAL A 12 -3.10 -21.78 16.15
N ARG A 13 -1.81 -21.55 16.28
CA ARG A 13 -1.10 -21.55 17.58
C ARG A 13 0.33 -21.08 17.40
N GLU A 14 0.65 -20.16 18.29
CA GLU A 14 1.94 -19.61 18.70
C GLU A 14 2.39 -18.35 17.98
N HIS A 15 2.34 -17.25 18.75
CA HIS A 15 2.89 -15.92 18.49
C HIS A 15 2.23 -15.07 17.42
N GLY A 16 1.10 -14.46 17.77
CA GLY A 16 0.58 -13.29 17.06
C GLY A 16 -0.14 -13.63 15.76
N PHE A 17 -1.22 -12.94 15.52
CA PHE A 17 -1.97 -13.00 14.27
C PHE A 17 -1.02 -12.93 13.07
N ARG A 18 -0.85 -14.04 12.35
CA ARG A 18 -0.19 -14.02 11.06
C ARG A 18 -1.16 -13.42 10.06
N HIS A 19 -0.90 -12.19 9.69
CA HIS A 19 -1.60 -11.55 8.60
C HIS A 19 -1.27 -12.30 7.31
N LEU A 20 -2.27 -12.90 6.68
CA LEU A 20 -2.13 -13.62 5.41
C LEU A 20 -2.85 -12.83 4.32
N CYS A 21 -2.21 -12.71 3.16
CA CYS A 21 -2.85 -12.19 1.98
C CYS A 21 -3.11 -13.32 0.98
N TRP A 22 -4.32 -13.38 0.43
CA TRP A 22 -4.65 -14.31 -0.63
C TRP A 22 -4.07 -13.84 -1.95
N LYS A 23 -3.26 -14.66 -2.60
CA LYS A 23 -2.71 -14.39 -3.93
C LYS A 23 -3.75 -14.67 -4.99
N LYS A 24 -4.17 -13.64 -5.74
CA LYS A 24 -5.04 -13.77 -6.91
C LYS A 24 -4.34 -13.22 -8.14
N ARG A 25 -4.40 -13.96 -9.24
CA ARG A 25 -3.89 -13.53 -10.55
C ARG A 25 -5.02 -12.89 -11.34
N ILE A 26 -4.77 -11.77 -11.97
CA ILE A 26 -5.70 -11.08 -12.86
C ILE A 26 -5.00 -10.90 -14.21
N PRO A 27 -5.59 -11.38 -15.32
CA PRO A 27 -5.03 -11.17 -16.65
C PRO A 27 -5.07 -9.69 -17.02
N LYS A 28 -3.99 -9.20 -17.64
CA LYS A 28 -3.93 -7.87 -18.24
C LYS A 28 -4.22 -7.96 -19.74
N PRO A 29 -4.69 -6.86 -20.38
CA PRO A 29 -4.95 -6.84 -21.83
C PRO A 29 -3.73 -7.20 -22.69
N ASN A 30 -2.52 -7.01 -22.18
CA ASN A 30 -1.25 -7.30 -22.84
C ASN A 30 -0.75 -8.76 -22.64
N GLY A 31 -1.59 -9.66 -22.18
CA GLY A 31 -1.26 -11.07 -21.92
C GLY A 31 -0.42 -11.32 -20.66
N LYS A 32 0.00 -10.27 -19.93
CA LYS A 32 0.70 -10.41 -18.64
C LYS A 32 -0.31 -10.58 -17.51
N GLU A 33 0.13 -11.15 -16.40
CA GLU A 33 -0.69 -11.28 -15.19
C GLU A 33 -0.34 -10.19 -14.17
N ARG A 34 -1.36 -9.73 -13.45
CA ARG A 34 -1.21 -8.90 -12.26
C ARG A 34 -1.48 -9.75 -11.02
N ILE A 35 -0.54 -9.76 -10.09
CA ILE A 35 -0.69 -10.47 -8.82
C ILE A 35 -1.28 -9.51 -7.80
N LEU A 36 -2.45 -9.86 -7.25
CA LEU A 36 -3.05 -9.16 -6.13
C LEU A 36 -2.83 -9.94 -4.84
N GLY A 37 -2.46 -9.24 -3.78
CA GLY A 37 -2.46 -9.75 -2.42
C GLY A 37 -3.68 -9.22 -1.68
N ILE A 38 -4.72 -10.03 -1.52
CA ILE A 38 -5.97 -9.63 -0.90
C ILE A 38 -5.92 -9.95 0.60
N PRO A 39 -5.88 -8.94 1.49
CA PRO A 39 -5.93 -9.16 2.93
C PRO A 39 -7.27 -9.73 3.37
N THR A 40 -7.31 -10.35 4.55
CA THR A 40 -8.57 -10.80 5.18
C THR A 40 -9.51 -9.61 5.43
N VAL A 41 -10.79 -9.89 5.63
CA VAL A 41 -11.77 -8.83 5.93
C VAL A 41 -11.39 -8.10 7.21
N SER A 42 -10.95 -8.83 8.24
CA SER A 42 -10.48 -8.25 9.51
C SER A 42 -9.29 -7.31 9.31
N ASP A 43 -8.32 -7.74 8.49
CA ASP A 43 -7.15 -6.90 8.16
C ASP A 43 -7.56 -5.66 7.38
N ARG A 44 -8.48 -5.78 6.43
CA ARG A 44 -8.96 -4.61 5.67
C ARG A 44 -9.63 -3.57 6.56
N ILE A 45 -10.42 -4.01 7.55
CA ILE A 45 -11.05 -3.12 8.54
C ILE A 45 -9.97 -2.45 9.39
N ALA A 46 -9.03 -3.23 9.92
CA ALA A 46 -7.93 -2.71 10.74
C ALA A 46 -7.04 -1.74 9.95
N GLN A 47 -6.68 -2.08 8.70
CA GLN A 47 -5.93 -1.21 7.81
C GLN A 47 -6.69 0.09 7.51
N GLY A 48 -8.02 0.03 7.32
CA GLY A 48 -8.86 1.20 7.11
C GLY A 48 -8.84 2.15 8.29
N ALA A 49 -8.99 1.63 9.50
CA ALA A 49 -8.95 2.43 10.74
C ALA A 49 -7.58 3.09 10.94
N ILE A 50 -6.50 2.33 10.75
CA ILE A 50 -5.12 2.87 10.88
C ILE A 50 -4.84 3.88 9.76
N LYS A 51 -5.30 3.62 8.53
CA LYS A 51 -5.18 4.55 7.41
C LYS A 51 -5.79 5.90 7.74
N LEU A 52 -7.04 5.94 8.22
CA LEU A 52 -7.72 7.18 8.61
C LEU A 52 -6.94 7.94 9.69
N PHE A 53 -6.45 7.24 10.71
CA PHE A 53 -5.63 7.84 11.76
C PHE A 53 -4.32 8.45 11.22
N MET A 54 -3.68 7.78 10.25
CA MET A 54 -2.42 8.24 9.66
C MET A 54 -2.64 9.39 8.67
N GLU A 55 -3.75 9.39 7.92
CA GLU A 55 -4.05 10.40 6.89
C GLU A 55 -4.14 11.80 7.48
N GLU A 56 -4.68 11.99 8.67
CA GLU A 56 -4.73 13.30 9.32
C GLU A 56 -3.35 13.96 9.45
N LYS A 57 -2.31 13.17 9.65
CA LYS A 57 -0.93 13.65 9.84
C LYS A 57 -0.11 13.62 8.57
N LEU A 58 -0.33 12.64 7.71
CA LEU A 58 0.51 12.42 6.52
C LEU A 58 -0.02 13.12 5.27
N ASP A 59 -1.33 13.28 5.12
CA ASP A 59 -1.86 13.92 3.91
C ASP A 59 -1.37 15.37 3.73
N PRO A 60 -1.28 16.20 4.79
CA PRO A 60 -0.80 17.59 4.65
C PRO A 60 0.66 17.73 4.20
N ILE A 61 1.51 16.71 4.37
CA ILE A 61 2.92 16.78 3.98
C ILE A 61 3.15 16.50 2.50
N PHE A 62 2.22 15.81 1.84
CA PHE A 62 2.38 15.42 0.44
C PHE A 62 2.27 16.63 -0.50
N HIS A 63 3.03 16.59 -1.59
CA HIS A 63 3.02 17.65 -2.58
C HIS A 63 1.60 17.97 -3.07
N ALA A 64 1.32 19.24 -3.32
CA ALA A 64 0.00 19.71 -3.75
C ALA A 64 -0.49 19.02 -5.03
N ASP A 65 0.42 18.64 -5.91
CA ASP A 65 0.15 17.94 -7.17
C ASP A 65 0.21 16.41 -7.06
N SER A 66 0.32 15.87 -5.88
CA SER A 66 0.11 14.44 -5.66
C SER A 66 -1.39 14.18 -5.57
N TYR A 67 -1.95 13.39 -6.49
CA TYR A 67 -3.41 13.15 -6.62
C TYR A 67 -3.81 11.71 -6.30
N GLY A 68 -2.87 10.76 -6.36
CA GLY A 68 -3.17 9.35 -6.24
C GLY A 68 -3.61 8.94 -4.83
N TYR A 69 -4.81 8.33 -4.72
CA TYR A 69 -5.33 7.71 -3.49
C TYR A 69 -5.42 8.64 -2.27
N ARG A 70 -5.52 9.95 -2.47
CA ARG A 70 -5.61 10.95 -1.41
C ARG A 70 -7.05 11.42 -1.19
N PRO A 71 -7.45 11.73 0.07
CA PRO A 71 -8.76 12.30 0.35
C PRO A 71 -8.91 13.67 -0.34
N GLY A 72 -10.10 13.93 -0.88
CA GLY A 72 -10.41 15.19 -1.56
C GLY A 72 -9.68 15.44 -2.88
N LYS A 73 -8.92 14.46 -3.40
CA LYS A 73 -8.22 14.53 -4.69
C LYS A 73 -8.83 13.52 -5.67
N SER A 74 -8.92 13.88 -6.94
CA SER A 74 -9.44 13.02 -7.99
C SER A 74 -8.56 13.00 -9.24
N ALA A 75 -8.76 11.98 -10.08
CA ALA A 75 -8.10 11.92 -11.38
C ALA A 75 -8.48 13.10 -12.28
N HIS A 76 -9.71 13.61 -12.15
CA HIS A 76 -10.17 14.78 -12.91
C HIS A 76 -9.43 16.05 -12.48
N ASP A 77 -9.10 16.21 -11.19
CA ASP A 77 -8.31 17.34 -10.70
C ASP A 77 -6.88 17.27 -11.28
N ALA A 78 -6.30 16.08 -11.32
CA ALA A 78 -4.99 15.86 -11.94
C ALA A 78 -5.01 16.23 -13.43
N LEU A 79 -6.01 15.77 -14.17
CA LEU A 79 -6.17 16.08 -15.61
C LEU A 79 -6.37 17.58 -15.84
N LYS A 80 -7.19 18.25 -15.03
CA LYS A 80 -7.40 19.69 -15.11
C LYS A 80 -6.10 20.45 -14.90
N GLN A 81 -5.32 20.10 -13.88
CA GLN A 81 -4.05 20.73 -13.62
C GLN A 81 -3.02 20.46 -14.71
N CYS A 82 -2.98 19.22 -15.22
CA CYS A 82 -2.14 18.84 -16.35
C CYS A 82 -2.49 19.69 -17.59
N ALA A 83 -3.76 19.80 -17.95
CA ALA A 83 -4.21 20.62 -19.09
C ALA A 83 -3.75 22.08 -18.95
N ILE A 84 -3.95 22.71 -17.78
CA ILE A 84 -3.51 24.09 -17.54
C ILE A 84 -2.00 24.26 -17.76
N ARG A 85 -1.20 23.28 -17.29
CA ARG A 85 0.26 23.33 -17.43
C ARG A 85 0.75 23.04 -18.83
N CYS A 86 0.10 22.15 -19.58
CA CYS A 86 0.44 21.86 -20.97
C CYS A 86 0.30 23.07 -21.88
N TRP A 87 -0.59 24.01 -21.57
CA TRP A 87 -0.67 25.30 -22.28
C TRP A 87 0.48 26.26 -21.94
N ARG A 88 1.19 26.03 -20.84
CA ARG A 88 2.23 26.93 -20.32
C ARG A 88 3.64 26.46 -20.65
N TYR A 89 3.84 25.15 -20.76
CA TYR A 89 5.16 24.53 -20.97
C TYR A 89 5.22 23.81 -22.32
N SER A 90 6.33 23.96 -23.03
CA SER A 90 6.55 23.34 -24.36
C SER A 90 7.01 21.90 -24.26
N TRP A 91 7.44 21.43 -23.09
CA TRP A 91 7.96 20.08 -22.89
C TRP A 91 7.17 19.36 -21.79
N ILE A 92 6.90 18.08 -22.02
CA ILE A 92 6.25 17.18 -21.08
C ILE A 92 7.15 15.96 -20.93
N LEU A 93 7.47 15.60 -19.69
CA LEU A 93 8.14 14.35 -19.36
C LEU A 93 7.13 13.43 -18.68
N GLU A 94 6.86 12.29 -19.31
CA GLU A 94 6.04 11.22 -18.73
C GLU A 94 6.96 10.12 -18.21
N VAL A 95 6.79 9.73 -16.93
CA VAL A 95 7.58 8.70 -16.27
C VAL A 95 6.65 7.72 -15.58
N ASP A 96 6.85 6.42 -15.78
CA ASP A 96 6.16 5.35 -15.07
C ASP A 96 7.16 4.49 -14.30
N ILE A 97 6.84 4.19 -13.02
CA ILE A 97 7.70 3.36 -12.18
C ILE A 97 7.23 1.91 -12.30
N SER A 98 8.04 1.09 -12.96
CA SER A 98 7.73 -0.33 -13.14
C SER A 98 7.65 -1.07 -11.83
N ALA A 99 6.55 -1.81 -11.61
CA ALA A 99 6.31 -2.65 -10.43
C ALA A 99 6.54 -1.91 -9.08
N PHE A 100 6.16 -0.64 -9.00
CA PHE A 100 6.44 0.23 -7.86
C PHE A 100 6.06 -0.41 -6.51
N PHE A 101 4.84 -0.92 -6.38
CA PHE A 101 4.36 -1.56 -5.15
C PHE A 101 5.18 -2.78 -4.72
N ASP A 102 5.85 -3.46 -5.65
CA ASP A 102 6.66 -4.64 -5.35
C ASP A 102 8.09 -4.27 -4.93
N HIS A 103 8.49 -3.01 -5.13
CA HIS A 103 9.85 -2.53 -4.86
C HIS A 103 9.97 -1.56 -3.68
N VAL A 104 8.87 -1.16 -3.05
CA VAL A 104 8.87 -0.28 -1.88
C VAL A 104 9.71 -0.91 -0.75
N ARG A 105 10.71 -0.21 -0.27
CA ARG A 105 11.59 -0.66 0.80
C ARG A 105 10.92 -0.48 2.16
N HIS A 106 10.77 -1.58 2.90
CA HIS A 106 10.12 -1.60 4.22
C HIS A 106 10.83 -0.72 5.24
N ASP A 107 12.18 -0.81 5.29
CA ASP A 107 13.00 -0.03 6.23
C ASP A 107 12.83 1.48 6.05
N LEU A 108 12.75 1.95 4.79
CA LEU A 108 12.57 3.38 4.50
C LEU A 108 11.16 3.87 4.88
N VAL A 109 10.13 3.08 4.59
CA VAL A 109 8.76 3.40 5.01
C VAL A 109 8.64 3.46 6.53
N LEU A 110 9.21 2.49 7.24
CA LEU A 110 9.17 2.45 8.71
C LEU A 110 9.93 3.64 9.30
N LYS A 111 11.09 3.98 8.76
CA LYS A 111 11.87 5.17 9.16
C LYS A 111 11.08 6.46 8.93
N ALA A 112 10.36 6.57 7.81
CA ALA A 112 9.50 7.72 7.53
C ALA A 112 8.36 7.82 8.55
N LEU A 113 7.70 6.70 8.89
CA LEU A 113 6.66 6.66 9.92
C LEU A 113 7.19 7.09 11.30
N GLU A 114 8.38 6.64 11.67
CA GLU A 114 9.06 7.06 12.90
C GLU A 114 9.34 8.57 12.89
N HIS A 115 9.85 9.09 11.78
CA HIS A 115 10.15 10.51 11.61
C HIS A 115 8.90 11.39 11.79
N HIS A 116 7.74 10.96 11.33
CA HIS A 116 6.46 11.66 11.51
C HIS A 116 5.79 11.37 12.86
N GLY A 117 6.50 10.79 13.80
CA GLY A 117 6.01 10.57 15.17
C GLY A 117 4.82 9.60 15.25
N MET A 118 4.75 8.62 14.33
CA MET A 118 3.72 7.61 14.41
C MET A 118 3.89 6.73 15.66
N PRO A 119 2.81 6.38 16.36
CA PRO A 119 2.88 5.50 17.52
C PRO A 119 3.51 4.15 17.19
N LYS A 120 4.25 3.58 18.13
CA LYS A 120 4.93 2.28 17.96
C LYS A 120 4.00 1.15 17.50
N TRP A 121 2.75 1.15 17.97
CA TRP A 121 1.76 0.15 17.56
C TRP A 121 1.35 0.30 16.09
N VAL A 122 1.24 1.53 15.55
CA VAL A 122 0.99 1.79 14.12
C VAL A 122 2.14 1.23 13.29
N ILE A 123 3.38 1.57 13.66
CA ILE A 123 4.60 1.12 12.97
C ILE A 123 4.67 -0.42 12.97
N LEU A 124 4.35 -1.05 14.11
CA LEU A 124 4.31 -2.51 14.24
C LEU A 124 3.30 -3.15 13.27
N TYR A 125 2.08 -2.61 13.18
CA TYR A 125 1.06 -3.14 12.27
C TYR A 125 1.42 -2.89 10.80
N CYS A 126 1.93 -1.71 10.45
CA CYS A 126 2.41 -1.43 9.09
C CYS A 126 3.50 -2.41 8.67
N ARG A 127 4.48 -2.69 9.56
CA ARG A 127 5.51 -3.70 9.33
C ARG A 127 4.90 -5.07 9.07
N ARG A 128 4.02 -5.54 9.95
CA ARG A 128 3.38 -6.85 9.82
C ARG A 128 2.60 -7.00 8.51
N TRP A 129 1.90 -5.97 8.07
CA TRP A 129 1.17 -6.01 6.81
C TRP A 129 2.07 -5.96 5.58
N MET A 130 3.18 -5.24 5.62
CA MET A 130 4.17 -5.26 4.54
C MET A 130 4.88 -6.61 4.42
N GLU A 131 5.23 -7.22 5.55
CA GLU A 131 5.89 -8.52 5.65
C GLU A 131 4.93 -9.71 5.52
N ALA A 132 3.62 -9.47 5.50
CA ALA A 132 2.61 -10.52 5.46
C ALA A 132 2.83 -11.46 4.26
N PRO A 133 2.97 -12.77 4.49
CA PRO A 133 3.14 -13.72 3.40
C PRO A 133 1.88 -13.79 2.55
N MET A 134 2.06 -14.03 1.26
CA MET A 134 0.95 -14.35 0.35
C MET A 134 0.80 -15.84 0.22
N GLN A 135 -0.43 -16.32 0.38
CA GLN A 135 -0.78 -17.71 0.14
C GLN A 135 -1.40 -17.86 -1.23
N SER A 136 -0.85 -18.75 -2.04
CA SER A 136 -1.42 -19.13 -3.33
C SER A 136 -2.72 -19.94 -3.12
N CYS A 137 -3.79 -19.54 -3.81
CA CYS A 137 -5.06 -20.29 -3.78
C CYS A 137 -4.97 -21.64 -4.50
N GLU A 138 -3.96 -21.82 -5.39
CA GLU A 138 -3.85 -23.00 -6.25
C GLU A 138 -3.14 -24.17 -5.56
N ASN A 139 -2.02 -23.89 -4.89
CA ASN A 139 -1.15 -24.91 -4.30
C ASN A 139 -0.87 -24.70 -2.80
N GLY A 140 -1.46 -23.67 -2.18
CA GLY A 140 -1.24 -23.36 -0.76
C GLY A 140 0.15 -22.82 -0.43
N GLU A 141 1.00 -22.57 -1.43
CA GLU A 141 2.37 -22.08 -1.24
C GLU A 141 2.39 -20.71 -0.58
N LEU A 142 3.27 -20.54 0.41
CA LEU A 142 3.50 -19.29 1.11
C LEU A 142 4.68 -18.55 0.49
N ILE A 143 4.42 -17.36 -0.03
CA ILE A 143 5.43 -16.47 -0.59
C ILE A 143 5.71 -15.37 0.43
N THR A 144 6.91 -15.36 0.98
CA THR A 144 7.38 -14.31 1.90
C THR A 144 7.90 -13.11 1.13
N ARG A 145 7.82 -11.92 1.76
CA ARG A 145 8.29 -10.67 1.19
C ARG A 145 9.32 -10.01 2.08
N THR A 146 10.38 -9.50 1.48
CA THR A 146 11.40 -8.67 2.13
C THR A 146 11.29 -7.21 1.69
N ARG A 147 10.51 -6.94 0.65
CA ARG A 147 10.21 -5.61 0.10
C ARG A 147 8.83 -5.61 -0.55
N GLY A 148 8.34 -4.43 -0.83
CA GLY A 148 7.05 -4.22 -1.46
C GLY A 148 5.88 -4.24 -0.48
N THR A 149 4.73 -3.84 -0.96
CA THR A 149 3.46 -3.85 -0.23
C THR A 149 2.40 -4.59 -1.03
N PRO A 150 1.50 -5.37 -0.40
CA PRO A 150 0.49 -6.13 -1.14
C PRO A 150 -0.35 -5.23 -2.04
N GLN A 151 -0.38 -5.50 -3.35
CA GLN A 151 -1.31 -4.84 -4.24
C GLN A 151 -2.73 -5.31 -3.91
N GLY A 152 -3.55 -4.44 -3.30
CA GLY A 152 -4.89 -4.75 -2.79
C GLY A 152 -5.05 -4.53 -1.29
N GLY A 153 -3.97 -4.21 -0.57
CA GLY A 153 -4.03 -3.71 0.81
C GLY A 153 -4.63 -2.31 0.86
N VAL A 154 -5.49 -2.05 1.84
CA VAL A 154 -6.14 -0.74 2.02
C VAL A 154 -5.14 0.36 2.41
N ILE A 155 -4.10 0.01 3.16
CA ILE A 155 -3.06 0.94 3.62
C ILE A 155 -1.94 1.12 2.59
N SER A 156 -1.79 0.18 1.65
CA SER A 156 -0.67 0.16 0.69
C SER A 156 -0.51 1.45 -0.10
N PRO A 157 -1.57 2.10 -0.61
CA PRO A 157 -1.43 3.37 -1.32
C PRO A 157 -0.88 4.50 -0.46
N LEU A 158 -1.28 4.59 0.82
CA LEU A 158 -0.78 5.63 1.72
C LEU A 158 0.72 5.44 2.02
N LEU A 159 1.15 4.19 2.26
CA LEU A 159 2.57 3.87 2.46
C LEU A 159 3.40 4.13 1.19
N ALA A 160 2.83 3.86 0.02
CA ALA A 160 3.44 4.17 -1.27
C ALA A 160 3.60 5.69 -1.48
N ASN A 161 2.57 6.48 -1.17
CA ASN A 161 2.66 7.93 -1.22
C ASN A 161 3.70 8.49 -0.24
N LEU A 162 3.76 7.95 0.98
CA LEU A 162 4.78 8.33 1.95
C LEU A 162 6.20 8.02 1.44
N PHE A 163 6.40 6.88 0.79
CA PHE A 163 7.68 6.54 0.17
C PHE A 163 8.04 7.51 -0.96
N LEU A 164 7.08 7.82 -1.84
CA LEU A 164 7.28 8.75 -2.95
C LEU A 164 7.52 10.18 -2.48
N HIS A 165 6.92 10.60 -1.38
CA HIS A 165 7.19 11.90 -0.80
C HIS A 165 8.69 12.12 -0.55
N TYR A 166 9.37 11.13 0.02
CA TYR A 166 10.81 11.21 0.26
C TYR A 166 11.67 10.92 -0.98
N ALA A 167 11.19 10.07 -1.87
CA ALA A 167 11.97 9.66 -3.04
C ALA A 167 11.80 10.60 -4.24
N PHE A 168 10.73 11.40 -4.27
CA PHE A 168 10.38 12.22 -5.43
C PHE A 168 9.94 13.65 -5.07
N ASP A 169 8.98 13.84 -4.14
CA ASP A 169 8.42 15.16 -3.87
C ASP A 169 9.43 16.13 -3.25
N LEU A 170 10.39 15.63 -2.49
CA LEU A 170 11.43 16.43 -1.83
C LEU A 170 12.68 16.66 -2.70
N TRP A 171 12.65 16.20 -3.95
CA TRP A 171 13.70 16.39 -4.93
C TRP A 171 13.46 17.68 -5.71
#